data_e460c09113db41d7809fe26298a06f2b
#
_entry.id   e460c09113db41d7809fe26298a06f2b
#
_cell.length_a   1.000
_cell.length_b   1.000
_cell.length_c   1.000
_cell.angle_alpha   90.00
_cell.angle_beta   90.00
_cell.angle_gamma   90.00
#
_symmetry.space_group_name_H-M   'P 1'
#
loop_
_entity.id
_entity.type
_entity.pdbx_description
1 polymer ?
#
loop_
_entity_poly.entity_id
_entity_poly.type
_entity_poly.pdbx_seq_one_letter_code
_entity_poly.pdbx_strand_id
1 'polypeptide(L)'
;MQYTTIHARAEIQRPVSNTFILMSVLVALFMNGLPWEGVWLMLRPDFVAVVLLYWCMHKPWRLGIGLSWTVGIFADVADASLFGQHALAYSVLAFGGVVLNHRLQMFDLRQQTTHVFGIMVLAYSVYASVHWLVNGYVVWLYFLGCLTSTLLWPPLCILFRAMRQKPVDRE
;
A
#
# COMPACT_ATOMS: atom_id res chain seq x y z
N MET A 1 32.83 -37.05 -10.33
CA MET A 1 32.30 -36.04 -9.41
C MET A 1 31.85 -34.85 -10.24
N GLN A 2 30.55 -34.79 -10.56
CA GLN A 2 29.97 -33.67 -11.28
C GLN A 2 29.45 -32.69 -10.25
N TYR A 3 30.10 -31.53 -10.13
CA TYR A 3 29.55 -30.38 -9.38
C TYR A 3 28.46 -29.77 -10.23
N THR A 4 27.24 -30.11 -9.89
CA THR A 4 26.05 -29.42 -10.43
C THR A 4 26.05 -28.01 -9.83
N THR A 5 26.60 -27.06 -10.54
CA THR A 5 26.49 -25.63 -10.25
C THR A 5 25.03 -25.27 -10.39
N ILE A 6 24.33 -25.20 -9.27
CA ILE A 6 23.03 -24.55 -9.15
C ILE A 6 23.33 -23.06 -9.29
N HIS A 7 23.33 -22.58 -10.54
CA HIS A 7 23.22 -21.18 -10.80
C HIS A 7 21.81 -20.75 -10.32
N ALA A 8 21.74 -20.36 -9.05
CA ALA A 8 20.64 -19.54 -8.58
C ALA A 8 20.65 -18.34 -9.52
N ARG A 9 19.69 -18.31 -10.44
CA ARG A 9 19.43 -17.19 -11.35
C ARG A 9 19.16 -16.00 -10.46
N ALA A 10 20.19 -15.21 -10.18
CA ALA A 10 20.02 -13.91 -9.57
C ALA A 10 19.14 -13.11 -10.54
N GLU A 11 17.88 -13.06 -10.25
CA GLU A 11 16.90 -12.26 -10.98
C GLU A 11 17.34 -10.81 -10.82
N ILE A 12 18.00 -10.28 -11.84
CA ILE A 12 18.46 -8.88 -11.87
C ILE A 12 17.20 -8.03 -11.91
N GLN A 13 16.68 -7.71 -10.73
CA GLN A 13 15.59 -6.77 -10.60
C GLN A 13 16.10 -5.40 -11.02
N ARG A 14 15.60 -4.91 -12.15
CA ARG A 14 15.92 -3.55 -12.61
C ARG A 14 15.65 -2.54 -11.49
N PRO A 15 16.52 -1.53 -11.34
CA PRO A 15 16.29 -0.46 -10.38
C PRO A 15 14.95 0.22 -10.72
N VAL A 16 14.03 0.18 -9.77
CA VAL A 16 12.72 0.84 -9.93
C VAL A 16 12.96 2.33 -10.10
N SER A 17 12.47 2.91 -11.20
CA SER A 17 12.54 4.35 -11.43
C SER A 17 11.70 5.10 -10.38
N ASN A 18 12.19 6.24 -9.91
CA ASN A 18 11.41 7.13 -9.04
C ASN A 18 10.12 7.60 -9.73
N THR A 19 10.18 7.77 -11.05
CA THR A 19 9.01 8.11 -11.87
C THR A 19 7.91 7.05 -11.77
N PHE A 20 8.28 5.76 -11.78
CA PHE A 20 7.30 4.69 -11.65
C PHE A 20 6.62 4.67 -10.27
N ILE A 21 7.38 4.92 -9.20
CA ILE A 21 6.83 5.05 -7.84
C ILE A 21 5.85 6.22 -7.79
N LEU A 22 6.27 7.40 -8.28
CA LEU A 22 5.45 8.60 -8.29
C LEU A 22 4.16 8.40 -9.09
N MET A 23 4.27 7.86 -10.30
CA MET A 23 3.11 7.61 -11.16
C MET A 23 2.13 6.61 -10.54
N SER A 24 2.63 5.56 -9.88
CA SER A 24 1.75 4.61 -9.19
C SER A 24 0.97 5.24 -8.02
N VAL A 25 1.60 6.16 -7.28
CA VAL A 25 0.93 6.91 -6.21
C VAL A 25 -0.09 7.89 -6.78
N LEU A 26 0.26 8.61 -7.87
CA LEU A 26 -0.67 9.52 -8.54
C LEU A 26 -1.90 8.79 -9.10
N VAL A 27 -1.70 7.62 -9.73
CA VAL A 27 -2.80 6.78 -10.21
C VAL A 27 -3.67 6.31 -9.05
N ALA A 28 -3.08 5.93 -7.92
CA ALA A 28 -3.82 5.51 -6.74
C ALA A 28 -4.65 6.68 -6.14
N LEU A 29 -4.07 7.88 -6.05
CA LEU A 29 -4.79 9.09 -5.65
C LEU A 29 -5.96 9.39 -6.59
N PHE A 30 -5.73 9.28 -7.89
CA PHE A 30 -6.80 9.48 -8.87
C PHE A 30 -7.93 8.44 -8.72
N MET A 31 -7.58 7.16 -8.48
CA MET A 31 -8.57 6.09 -8.25
C MET A 31 -9.38 6.34 -6.96
N ASN A 32 -8.73 6.84 -5.91
CA ASN A 32 -9.44 7.23 -4.68
C ASN A 32 -10.36 8.45 -4.92
N GLY A 33 -9.95 9.41 -5.75
CA GLY A 33 -10.73 10.63 -6.05
C GLY A 33 -11.90 10.41 -7.01
N LEU A 34 -12.12 9.20 -7.55
CA LEU A 34 -13.29 8.93 -8.39
C LEU A 34 -14.60 9.06 -7.58
N PRO A 35 -15.67 9.56 -8.20
CA PRO A 35 -16.97 9.69 -7.53
C PRO A 35 -17.62 8.31 -7.37
N TRP A 36 -17.34 7.67 -6.26
CA TRP A 36 -17.98 6.42 -5.87
C TRP A 36 -19.31 6.74 -5.16
N GLU A 37 -20.40 6.10 -5.57
CA GLU A 37 -21.72 6.34 -5.01
C GLU A 37 -22.34 5.06 -4.41
N GLY A 38 -23.25 5.26 -3.44
CA GLY A 38 -24.02 4.19 -2.83
C GLY A 38 -23.16 3.12 -2.14
N VAL A 39 -23.47 1.86 -2.41
CA VAL A 39 -22.79 0.69 -1.79
C VAL A 39 -21.31 0.63 -2.19
N TRP A 40 -20.96 1.09 -3.39
CA TRP A 40 -19.59 1.07 -3.88
C TRP A 40 -18.66 2.00 -3.09
N LEU A 41 -19.18 3.09 -2.55
CA LEU A 41 -18.44 3.98 -1.67
C LEU A 41 -17.99 3.26 -0.38
N MET A 42 -18.86 2.39 0.17
CA MET A 42 -18.57 1.63 1.38
C MET A 42 -17.56 0.50 1.16
N LEU A 43 -17.54 -0.05 -0.05
CA LEU A 43 -16.64 -1.13 -0.46
C LEU A 43 -15.37 -0.61 -1.13
N ARG A 44 -15.23 0.72 -1.28
CA ARG A 44 -14.07 1.34 -1.92
C ARG A 44 -12.78 0.94 -1.20
N PRO A 45 -11.87 0.24 -1.88
CA PRO A 45 -10.55 0.00 -1.29
C PRO A 45 -9.76 1.31 -1.25
N ASP A 46 -8.91 1.46 -0.25
CA ASP A 46 -7.95 2.54 -0.23
C ASP A 46 -6.73 2.17 -1.09
N PHE A 47 -6.80 2.55 -2.38
CA PHE A 47 -5.74 2.28 -3.35
C PHE A 47 -4.42 2.93 -2.92
N VAL A 48 -4.47 4.12 -2.32
CA VAL A 48 -3.29 4.85 -1.86
C VAL A 48 -2.61 4.10 -0.74
N ALA A 49 -3.37 3.65 0.27
CA ALA A 49 -2.83 2.87 1.39
C ALA A 49 -2.12 1.60 0.89
N VAL A 50 -2.74 0.87 -0.05
CA VAL A 50 -2.16 -0.38 -0.59
C VAL A 50 -0.87 -0.11 -1.35
N VAL A 51 -0.83 0.93 -2.22
CA VAL A 51 0.35 1.30 -2.99
C VAL A 51 1.47 1.83 -2.09
N LEU A 52 1.16 2.69 -1.12
CA LEU A 52 2.12 3.19 -0.14
C LEU A 52 2.76 2.05 0.64
N LEU A 53 1.93 1.13 1.17
CA LEU A 53 2.43 -0.03 1.91
C LEU A 53 3.37 -0.89 1.05
N TYR A 54 3.00 -1.14 -0.20
CA TYR A 54 3.85 -1.89 -1.14
C TYR A 54 5.23 -1.26 -1.28
N TRP A 55 5.31 0.05 -1.50
CA TRP A 55 6.59 0.73 -1.66
C TRP A 55 7.36 0.86 -0.35
N CYS A 56 6.70 1.12 0.78
CA CYS A 56 7.34 1.12 2.09
C CYS A 56 8.00 -0.22 2.44
N MET A 57 7.41 -1.33 1.98
CA MET A 57 8.00 -2.66 2.14
C MET A 57 9.15 -2.93 1.19
N HIS A 58 9.06 -2.46 -0.07
CA HIS A 58 10.04 -2.81 -1.11
C HIS A 58 11.17 -1.78 -1.26
N LYS A 59 10.92 -0.51 -0.95
CA LYS A 59 11.87 0.61 -1.10
C LYS A 59 11.73 1.62 0.04
N PRO A 60 11.96 1.21 1.31
CA PRO A 60 11.72 2.05 2.50
C PRO A 60 12.54 3.34 2.51
N TRP A 61 13.74 3.35 1.89
CA TRP A 61 14.57 4.55 1.79
C TRP A 61 14.08 5.58 0.75
N ARG A 62 13.18 5.19 -0.16
CA ARG A 62 12.60 6.09 -1.16
C ARG A 62 11.23 6.60 -0.75
N LEU A 63 10.42 5.73 -0.16
CA LEU A 63 9.06 6.03 0.26
C LEU A 63 8.93 5.63 1.73
N GLY A 64 9.36 6.53 2.60
CA GLY A 64 9.31 6.36 4.05
C GLY A 64 8.11 7.07 4.67
N ILE A 65 8.11 7.16 5.99
CA ILE A 65 7.01 7.74 6.79
C ILE A 65 6.70 9.17 6.37
N GLY A 66 7.73 10.01 6.14
CA GLY A 66 7.55 11.43 5.79
C GLY A 66 6.82 11.64 4.45
N LEU A 67 7.20 10.88 3.41
CA LEU A 67 6.51 10.96 2.13
C LEU A 67 5.08 10.38 2.21
N SER A 68 4.87 9.32 2.98
CA SER A 68 3.54 8.77 3.21
C SER A 68 2.63 9.76 3.94
N TRP A 69 3.17 10.50 4.91
CA TRP A 69 2.48 11.60 5.57
C TRP A 69 2.08 12.69 4.58
N THR A 70 3.01 13.11 3.72
CA THR A 70 2.74 14.12 2.69
C THR A 70 1.63 13.68 1.73
N VAL A 71 1.69 12.42 1.25
CA VAL A 71 0.63 11.85 0.40
C VAL A 71 -0.70 11.80 1.14
N GLY A 72 -0.68 11.54 2.45
CA GLY A 72 -1.87 11.57 3.31
C GLY A 72 -2.51 12.96 3.37
N ILE A 73 -1.71 14.04 3.45
CA ILE A 73 -2.23 15.42 3.38
C ILE A 73 -2.92 15.67 2.02
N PHE A 74 -2.35 15.20 0.93
CA PHE A 74 -3.01 15.33 -0.39
C PHE A 74 -4.31 14.54 -0.46
N ALA A 75 -4.36 13.36 0.15
CA ALA A 75 -5.59 12.57 0.25
C ALA A 75 -6.66 13.28 1.10
N ASP A 76 -6.27 13.91 2.23
CA ASP A 76 -7.17 14.69 3.06
C ASP A 76 -7.82 15.86 2.28
N VAL A 77 -7.01 16.54 1.44
CA VAL A 77 -7.52 17.62 0.57
C VAL A 77 -8.45 17.08 -0.51
N ALA A 78 -8.09 15.95 -1.13
CA ALA A 78 -8.87 15.35 -2.22
C ALA A 78 -10.23 14.82 -1.75
N ASP A 79 -10.29 14.20 -0.57
CA ASP A 79 -11.52 13.65 0.02
C ASP A 79 -12.31 14.70 0.84
N ALA A 80 -11.83 15.97 0.87
CA ALA A 80 -12.40 17.03 1.72
C ALA A 80 -12.57 16.59 3.19
N SER A 81 -11.66 15.75 3.66
CA SER A 81 -11.64 15.22 5.02
C SER A 81 -10.94 16.17 6.00
N LEU A 82 -10.93 15.79 7.27
CA LEU A 82 -10.19 16.55 8.28
C LEU A 82 -8.68 16.49 8.00
N PHE A 83 -8.06 17.65 7.99
CA PHE A 83 -6.62 17.77 7.79
C PHE A 83 -5.84 16.92 8.80
N GLY A 84 -5.02 16.01 8.30
CA GLY A 84 -4.19 15.13 9.11
C GLY A 84 -4.77 13.74 9.36
N GLN A 85 -6.01 13.47 8.99
CA GLN A 85 -6.68 12.19 9.24
C GLN A 85 -6.02 11.05 8.43
N HIS A 86 -5.92 11.19 7.10
CA HIS A 86 -5.19 10.26 6.24
C HIS A 86 -3.67 10.35 6.48
N ALA A 87 -3.14 11.55 6.74
CA ALA A 87 -1.72 11.72 6.99
C ALA A 87 -1.24 10.91 8.19
N LEU A 88 -1.97 10.89 9.31
CA LEU A 88 -1.66 10.06 10.48
C LEU A 88 -1.83 8.57 10.17
N ALA A 89 -2.93 8.19 9.54
CA ALA A 89 -3.19 6.79 9.18
C ALA A 89 -2.09 6.23 8.26
N TYR A 90 -1.70 6.98 7.22
CA TYR A 90 -0.65 6.57 6.28
C TYR A 90 0.76 6.59 6.91
N SER A 91 0.99 7.44 7.91
CA SER A 91 2.24 7.42 8.67
C SER A 91 2.38 6.13 9.47
N VAL A 92 1.32 5.71 10.15
CA VAL A 92 1.28 4.45 10.92
C VAL A 92 1.40 3.25 9.98
N LEU A 93 0.72 3.28 8.84
CA LEU A 93 0.80 2.26 7.81
C LEU A 93 2.23 2.14 7.26
N ALA A 94 2.87 3.26 6.94
CA ALA A 94 4.24 3.31 6.45
C ALA A 94 5.23 2.81 7.51
N PHE A 95 5.04 3.19 8.78
CA PHE A 95 5.84 2.68 9.89
C PHE A 95 5.76 1.15 9.97
N GLY A 96 4.56 0.58 9.95
CA GLY A 96 4.35 -0.87 9.92
C GLY A 96 5.04 -1.54 8.73
N GLY A 97 4.92 -0.95 7.53
CA GLY A 97 5.57 -1.43 6.30
C GLY A 97 7.09 -1.39 6.38
N VAL A 98 7.67 -0.31 6.92
CA VAL A 98 9.13 -0.13 7.07
C VAL A 98 9.69 -1.08 8.11
N VAL A 99 9.05 -1.20 9.29
CA VAL A 99 9.54 -2.05 10.39
C VAL A 99 9.47 -3.52 10.03
N LEU A 100 8.39 -3.94 9.36
CA LEU A 100 8.20 -5.35 9.00
C LEU A 100 8.75 -5.72 7.62
N ASN A 101 9.36 -4.77 6.86
CA ASN A 101 9.76 -4.98 5.48
C ASN A 101 10.58 -6.25 5.28
N HIS A 102 11.60 -6.47 6.13
CA HIS A 102 12.53 -7.59 6.01
C HIS A 102 11.84 -8.93 6.27
N ARG A 103 10.96 -8.99 7.26
CA ARG A 103 10.19 -10.20 7.58
C ARG A 103 9.13 -10.48 6.52
N LEU A 104 8.41 -9.44 6.09
CA LEU A 104 7.32 -9.59 5.13
C LEU A 104 7.80 -10.04 3.75
N GLN A 105 9.01 -9.68 3.35
CA GLN A 105 9.59 -10.13 2.07
C GLN A 105 9.98 -11.62 2.07
N MET A 106 10.16 -12.22 3.24
CA MET A 106 10.49 -13.65 3.38
C MET A 106 9.24 -14.55 3.39
N PHE A 107 8.05 -13.97 3.59
CA PHE A 107 6.81 -14.70 3.70
C PHE A 107 6.16 -14.96 2.35
N ASP A 108 5.44 -16.08 2.26
CA ASP A 108 4.53 -16.37 1.17
C ASP A 108 3.42 -15.30 1.08
N LEU A 109 2.87 -15.09 -0.12
CA LEU A 109 1.83 -14.09 -0.35
C LEU A 109 0.64 -14.22 0.63
N ARG A 110 0.27 -15.43 1.03
CA ARG A 110 -0.81 -15.66 2.01
C ARG A 110 -0.46 -15.12 3.38
N GLN A 111 0.73 -15.45 3.89
CA GLN A 111 1.20 -14.95 5.19
C GLN A 111 1.41 -13.44 5.15
N GLN A 112 1.96 -12.93 4.04
CA GLN A 112 2.12 -11.50 3.81
C GLN A 112 0.77 -10.77 3.87
N THR A 113 -0.28 -11.30 3.23
CA THR A 113 -1.63 -10.72 3.25
C THR A 113 -2.20 -10.64 4.67
N THR A 114 -1.95 -11.64 5.51
CA THR A 114 -2.40 -11.62 6.92
C THR A 114 -1.74 -10.50 7.71
N HIS A 115 -0.44 -10.27 7.54
CA HIS A 115 0.27 -9.17 8.21
C HIS A 115 -0.16 -7.80 7.65
N VAL A 116 -0.36 -7.72 6.33
CA VAL A 116 -0.90 -6.52 5.68
C VAL A 116 -2.28 -6.19 6.23
N PHE A 117 -3.14 -7.18 6.44
CA PHE A 117 -4.43 -6.97 7.09
C PHE A 117 -4.27 -6.34 8.48
N GLY A 118 -3.35 -6.85 9.31
CA GLY A 118 -3.08 -6.27 10.63
C GLY A 118 -2.61 -4.81 10.56
N ILE A 119 -1.71 -4.47 9.62
CA ILE A 119 -1.25 -3.09 9.41
C ILE A 119 -2.40 -2.20 8.94
N MET A 120 -3.24 -2.69 8.02
CA MET A 120 -4.41 -1.96 7.54
C MET A 120 -5.41 -1.70 8.66
N VAL A 121 -5.74 -2.71 9.47
CA VAL A 121 -6.63 -2.54 10.63
C VAL A 121 -6.10 -1.46 11.56
N LEU A 122 -4.79 -1.42 11.82
CA LEU A 122 -4.15 -0.42 12.66
C LEU A 122 -4.29 0.99 12.06
N ALA A 123 -4.00 1.15 10.77
CA ALA A 123 -4.13 2.43 10.06
C ALA A 123 -5.59 2.92 10.05
N TYR A 124 -6.54 2.03 9.74
CA TYR A 124 -7.96 2.37 9.77
C TYR A 124 -8.48 2.68 11.18
N SER A 125 -7.92 2.04 12.21
CA SER A 125 -8.25 2.37 13.60
C SER A 125 -7.78 3.77 14.00
N VAL A 126 -6.60 4.19 13.53
CA VAL A 126 -6.11 5.57 13.72
C VAL A 126 -7.01 6.55 12.97
N TYR A 127 -7.35 6.27 11.72
CA TYR A 127 -8.28 7.07 10.94
C TYR A 127 -9.64 7.23 11.66
N ALA A 128 -10.22 6.13 12.11
CA ALA A 128 -11.49 6.11 12.82
C ALA A 128 -11.42 6.84 14.17
N SER A 129 -10.30 6.76 14.88
CA SER A 129 -10.09 7.46 16.15
C SER A 129 -10.07 8.99 15.97
N VAL A 130 -9.35 9.47 14.94
CA VAL A 130 -9.35 10.91 14.61
C VAL A 130 -10.74 11.38 14.21
N HIS A 131 -11.43 10.59 13.39
CA HIS A 131 -12.81 10.91 12.98
C HIS A 131 -13.76 10.98 14.19
N TRP A 132 -13.64 10.04 15.13
CA TRP A 132 -14.44 10.02 16.35
C TRP A 132 -14.16 11.22 17.25
N LEU A 133 -12.90 11.60 17.43
CA LEU A 133 -12.52 12.74 18.27
C LEU A 133 -13.13 14.07 17.80
N VAL A 134 -13.32 14.21 16.50
CA VAL A 134 -13.82 15.46 15.92
C VAL A 134 -15.33 15.44 15.72
N ASN A 135 -15.89 14.33 15.24
CA ASN A 135 -17.30 14.22 14.87
C ASN A 135 -18.17 13.55 15.95
N GLY A 136 -17.57 12.93 16.95
CA GLY A 136 -18.28 12.27 18.05
C GLY A 136 -18.92 10.92 17.71
N TYR A 137 -18.75 10.41 16.49
CA TYR A 137 -19.26 9.10 16.06
C TYR A 137 -18.27 8.35 15.19
N VAL A 138 -18.40 7.02 15.14
CA VAL A 138 -17.58 6.15 14.29
C VAL A 138 -18.49 5.46 13.28
N VAL A 139 -18.12 5.53 12.02
CA VAL A 139 -18.79 4.78 10.95
C VAL A 139 -18.08 3.43 10.79
N TRP A 140 -18.64 2.39 11.39
CA TRP A 140 -18.08 1.01 11.36
C TRP A 140 -17.89 0.47 9.93
N LEU A 141 -18.62 1.02 8.96
CA LEU A 141 -18.51 0.66 7.56
C LEU A 141 -17.14 0.96 6.95
N TYR A 142 -16.34 1.85 7.55
CA TYR A 142 -14.95 2.08 7.11
C TYR A 142 -14.09 0.82 7.18
N PHE A 143 -14.41 -0.11 8.10
CA PHE A 143 -13.68 -1.38 8.19
C PHE A 143 -13.96 -2.33 7.02
N LEU A 144 -15.03 -2.15 6.25
CA LEU A 144 -15.23 -2.86 4.98
C LEU A 144 -14.18 -2.46 3.95
N GLY A 145 -13.81 -1.17 3.89
CA GLY A 145 -12.70 -0.67 3.08
C GLY A 145 -11.35 -1.29 3.45
N CYS A 146 -11.13 -1.62 4.73
CA CYS A 146 -9.95 -2.36 5.16
C CYS A 146 -9.88 -3.78 4.57
N LEU A 147 -11.01 -4.50 4.56
CA LEU A 147 -11.09 -5.85 3.97
C LEU A 147 -10.85 -5.82 2.46
N THR A 148 -11.50 -4.89 1.75
CA THR A 148 -11.34 -4.75 0.29
C THR A 148 -9.92 -4.32 -0.09
N SER A 149 -9.30 -3.42 0.68
CA SER A 149 -7.90 -3.01 0.50
C SER A 149 -6.94 -4.18 0.71
N THR A 150 -7.20 -5.01 1.73
CA THR A 150 -6.39 -6.21 1.97
C THR A 150 -6.55 -7.25 0.87
N LEU A 151 -7.78 -7.42 0.35
CA LEU A 151 -8.04 -8.34 -0.76
C LEU A 151 -7.37 -7.87 -2.06
N LEU A 152 -7.17 -6.56 -2.22
CA LEU A 152 -6.47 -5.97 -3.36
C LEU A 152 -4.95 -6.20 -3.30
N TRP A 153 -4.39 -6.56 -2.15
CA TRP A 153 -2.95 -6.73 -1.97
C TRP A 153 -2.32 -7.80 -2.89
N PRO A 154 -2.83 -9.06 -2.95
CA PRO A 154 -2.22 -10.09 -3.80
C PRO A 154 -2.21 -9.72 -5.29
N PRO A 155 -3.32 -9.29 -5.91
CA PRO A 155 -3.32 -8.90 -7.32
C PRO A 155 -2.41 -7.70 -7.61
N LEU A 156 -2.32 -6.72 -6.70
CA LEU A 156 -1.41 -5.60 -6.84
C LEU A 156 0.06 -6.04 -6.81
N CYS A 157 0.40 -6.95 -5.89
CA CYS A 157 1.76 -7.52 -5.85
C CYS A 157 2.12 -8.25 -7.15
N ILE A 158 1.20 -9.03 -7.70
CA ILE A 158 1.39 -9.75 -8.96
C ILE A 158 1.56 -8.75 -10.11
N LEU A 159 0.69 -7.74 -10.18
CA LEU A 159 0.74 -6.69 -11.20
C LEU A 159 2.08 -5.94 -11.18
N PHE A 160 2.52 -5.49 -10.01
CA PHE A 160 3.78 -4.76 -9.88
C PHE A 160 5.00 -5.64 -10.16
N ARG A 161 4.95 -6.92 -9.81
CA ARG A 161 6.00 -7.89 -10.21
C ARG A 161 6.03 -8.07 -11.72
N ALA A 162 4.89 -8.27 -12.36
CA ALA A 162 4.79 -8.43 -13.82
C ALA A 162 5.30 -7.19 -14.58
N MET A 163 4.95 -5.98 -14.12
CA MET A 163 5.42 -4.73 -14.72
C MET A 163 6.95 -4.51 -14.56
N ARG A 164 7.57 -5.15 -13.58
CA ARG A 164 9.03 -5.10 -13.34
C ARG A 164 9.81 -6.17 -14.10
N GLN A 165 9.14 -7.24 -14.50
CA GLN A 165 9.71 -8.32 -15.33
C GLN A 165 9.49 -7.94 -16.79
N LYS A 166 10.46 -7.29 -17.47
CA LYS A 166 10.46 -7.30 -18.93
C LYS A 166 10.96 -8.67 -19.41
N PRO A 167 10.32 -9.25 -20.46
CA PRO A 167 10.87 -10.43 -21.10
C PRO A 167 12.31 -10.13 -21.55
N VAL A 168 13.22 -11.07 -21.26
CA VAL A 168 14.54 -11.08 -21.92
C VAL A 168 14.24 -11.47 -23.34
N ASP A 169 14.24 -10.50 -24.26
CA ASP A 169 14.23 -10.79 -25.68
C ASP A 169 15.45 -11.68 -25.95
N ARG A 170 15.18 -12.91 -26.36
CA ARG A 170 16.20 -13.84 -26.84
C ARG A 170 16.58 -13.38 -28.25
N GLU A 171 17.70 -12.69 -28.35
CA GLU A 171 18.49 -12.66 -29.57
C GLU A 171 19.34 -13.91 -29.67
#